data_ec0c2d116b624ca81352ea763de315b9
#
_entry.id   ec0c2d116b624ca81352ea763de315b9
#
_cell.length_a   1.000
_cell.length_b   1.000
_cell.length_c   1.000
_cell.angle_alpha   90.00
_cell.angle_beta   90.00
_cell.angle_gamma   90.00
#
_symmetry.space_group_name_H-M   'P 1'
#
loop_
_entity.id
_entity.type
_entity.pdbx_description
1 polymer ?
#
loop_
_entity_poly.entity_id
_entity_poly.type
_entity_poly.pdbx_seq_one_letter_code
_entity_poly.pdbx_strand_id
1 'polypeptide(L)'
;FNRYNKENQEVSKIAEKQLFDYRQKNPGSCFANTEFSLDVNTAYILQDKITKLRLNDGEKIIGYKVGCTGSGTKQQFGIDGPIRGTLFDTEQLKNGTSLSLENFCRLSIEGEMAIKIDTDGGIHSVFPVIELHNFIFRGAQKTLSELIGNNGINAGIILPQKEFFNSRTYLNKRANLYININNNNVGNAELWPLPGGPVASLNWLKKNLNQYNLKLLPGHIVLAGTAAGLYPVKKGDRIEVYIN
;
A
#
# COMPACT_ATOMS: atom_id res chain seq x y z
N PHE A 1 -14.93 -21.55 -22.44
CA PHE A 1 -14.84 -22.26 -21.14
C PHE A 1 -13.41 -22.72 -20.83
N ASN A 2 -12.74 -23.39 -21.76
CA ASN A 2 -11.37 -23.90 -21.56
C ASN A 2 -10.30 -22.80 -21.40
N ARG A 3 -10.38 -21.69 -22.15
CA ARG A 3 -9.41 -20.59 -22.08
C ARG A 3 -9.50 -19.86 -20.75
N TYR A 4 -10.70 -19.53 -20.29
CA TYR A 4 -10.94 -18.87 -19.00
C TYR A 4 -10.43 -19.72 -17.81
N ASN A 5 -10.66 -21.02 -17.83
CA ASN A 5 -10.16 -21.93 -16.80
C ASN A 5 -8.63 -22.02 -16.79
N LYS A 6 -7.99 -22.02 -17.96
CA LYS A 6 -6.53 -22.03 -18.08
C LYS A 6 -5.91 -20.75 -17.52
N GLU A 7 -6.42 -19.59 -17.94
CA GLU A 7 -5.95 -18.29 -17.43
C GLU A 7 -6.13 -18.17 -15.89
N ASN A 8 -7.25 -18.64 -15.35
CA ASN A 8 -7.50 -18.63 -13.92
C ASN A 8 -6.55 -19.55 -13.13
N GLN A 9 -6.18 -20.71 -13.71
CA GLN A 9 -5.18 -21.61 -13.12
C GLN A 9 -3.78 -21.01 -13.15
N GLU A 10 -3.41 -20.31 -14.22
CA GLU A 10 -2.10 -19.64 -14.34
C GLU A 10 -1.98 -18.50 -13.32
N VAL A 11 -3.02 -17.67 -13.18
CA VAL A 11 -3.04 -16.59 -12.14
C VAL A 11 -2.92 -17.18 -10.73
N SER A 12 -3.55 -18.32 -10.47
CA SER A 12 -3.43 -18.99 -9.16
C SER A 12 -2.01 -19.49 -8.89
N LYS A 13 -1.33 -20.07 -9.87
CA LYS A 13 0.08 -20.47 -9.73
C LYS A 13 1.01 -19.29 -9.50
N ILE A 14 0.76 -18.18 -10.20
CA ILE A 14 1.53 -16.93 -9.98
C ILE A 14 1.29 -16.42 -8.56
N ALA A 15 0.04 -16.45 -8.06
CA ALA A 15 -0.27 -16.01 -6.71
C ALA A 15 0.47 -16.81 -5.64
N GLU A 16 0.48 -18.14 -5.76
CA GLU A 16 1.21 -19.03 -4.85
C GLU A 16 2.72 -18.75 -4.88
N LYS A 17 3.29 -18.61 -6.07
CA LYS A 17 4.71 -18.32 -6.24
C LYS A 17 5.06 -16.93 -5.72
N GLN A 18 4.24 -15.93 -5.97
CA GLN A 18 4.47 -14.57 -5.48
C GLN A 18 4.49 -14.55 -3.94
N LEU A 19 3.50 -15.19 -3.31
CA LEU A 19 3.43 -15.22 -1.85
C LEU A 19 4.61 -15.99 -1.24
N PHE A 20 5.00 -17.11 -1.85
CA PHE A 20 6.20 -17.85 -1.45
C PHE A 20 7.44 -16.95 -1.53
N ASP A 21 7.67 -16.31 -2.67
CA ASP A 21 8.83 -15.43 -2.89
C ASP A 21 8.82 -14.23 -1.93
N TYR A 22 7.65 -13.63 -1.69
CA TYR A 22 7.48 -12.54 -0.71
C TYR A 22 7.94 -12.97 0.69
N ARG A 23 7.47 -14.13 1.15
CA ARG A 23 7.83 -14.70 2.46
C ARG A 23 9.28 -15.12 2.56
N GLN A 24 9.85 -15.62 1.46
CA GLN A 24 11.27 -15.98 1.39
C GLN A 24 12.19 -14.78 1.13
N LYS A 25 11.64 -13.57 0.95
CA LYS A 25 12.39 -12.36 0.60
C LYS A 25 13.21 -12.55 -0.69
N ASN A 26 12.63 -13.24 -1.63
CA ASN A 26 13.24 -13.63 -2.89
C ASN A 26 12.53 -12.96 -4.07
N PRO A 27 13.03 -11.83 -4.60
CA PRO A 27 12.52 -11.30 -5.84
C PRO A 27 12.86 -12.26 -6.97
N GLY A 28 11.85 -12.86 -7.55
CA GLY A 28 11.99 -13.85 -8.62
C GLY A 28 11.56 -13.31 -9.98
N SER A 29 11.44 -14.19 -10.95
CA SER A 29 11.05 -13.86 -12.33
C SER A 29 9.59 -14.24 -12.64
N CYS A 30 8.76 -14.49 -11.62
CA CYS A 30 7.41 -15.02 -11.83
C CYS A 30 6.47 -14.11 -12.64
N PHE A 31 6.76 -12.83 -12.76
CA PHE A 31 6.02 -11.91 -13.62
C PHE A 31 6.71 -11.66 -14.97
N ALA A 32 8.03 -11.78 -15.03
CA ALA A 32 8.81 -11.47 -16.23
C ALA A 32 8.65 -12.49 -17.36
N ASN A 33 8.31 -13.74 -17.01
CA ASN A 33 8.24 -14.87 -17.93
C ASN A 33 6.82 -15.44 -18.08
N THR A 34 5.80 -14.63 -17.84
CA THR A 34 4.40 -15.04 -18.07
C THR A 34 4.08 -15.06 -19.57
N GLU A 35 3.57 -16.17 -20.06
CA GLU A 35 3.13 -16.31 -21.46
C GLU A 35 1.83 -15.54 -21.76
N PHE A 36 1.14 -15.05 -20.74
CA PHE A 36 -0.05 -14.23 -20.90
C PHE A 36 0.17 -12.80 -20.39
N SER A 37 -0.48 -11.85 -21.04
CA SER A 37 -0.41 -10.45 -20.65
C SER A 37 -1.15 -10.22 -19.33
N LEU A 38 -0.44 -9.66 -18.35
CA LEU A 38 -1.05 -9.13 -17.14
C LEU A 38 -1.52 -7.70 -17.39
N ASP A 39 -2.77 -7.55 -17.77
CA ASP A 39 -3.42 -6.24 -17.74
C ASP A 39 -3.77 -5.81 -16.30
N VAL A 40 -4.22 -4.57 -16.13
CA VAL A 40 -4.55 -4.01 -14.81
C VAL A 40 -5.62 -4.83 -14.11
N ASN A 41 -6.64 -5.30 -14.81
CA ASN A 41 -7.70 -6.11 -14.24
C ASN A 41 -7.17 -7.46 -13.74
N THR A 42 -6.37 -8.15 -14.55
CA THR A 42 -5.72 -9.41 -14.17
C THR A 42 -4.76 -9.22 -13.00
N ALA A 43 -4.05 -8.09 -12.95
CA ALA A 43 -3.17 -7.77 -11.83
C ALA A 43 -3.94 -7.58 -10.50
N TYR A 44 -5.12 -6.99 -10.52
CA TYR A 44 -5.99 -6.93 -9.34
C TYR A 44 -6.55 -8.28 -8.94
N ILE A 45 -6.95 -9.11 -9.91
CA ILE A 45 -7.37 -10.49 -9.65
C ILE A 45 -6.24 -11.29 -8.98
N LEU A 46 -5.01 -11.11 -9.47
CA LEU A 46 -3.81 -11.70 -8.86
C LEU A 46 -3.61 -11.21 -7.41
N GLN A 47 -3.66 -9.90 -7.18
CA GLN A 47 -3.56 -9.32 -5.84
C GLN A 47 -4.61 -9.92 -4.89
N ASP A 48 -5.85 -10.04 -5.34
CA ASP A 48 -6.95 -10.56 -4.53
C ASP A 48 -6.81 -12.08 -4.27
N LYS A 49 -6.23 -12.84 -5.20
CA LYS A 49 -5.88 -14.25 -4.97
C LYS A 49 -4.76 -14.40 -3.93
N ILE A 50 -3.73 -13.58 -3.98
CA ILE A 50 -2.67 -13.55 -2.97
C ILE A 50 -3.25 -13.19 -1.60
N THR A 51 -4.13 -12.18 -1.56
CA THR A 51 -4.86 -11.81 -0.34
C THR A 51 -5.62 -13.01 0.22
N LYS A 52 -6.35 -13.74 -0.62
CA LYS A 52 -7.11 -14.93 -0.20
C LYS A 52 -6.21 -16.03 0.36
N LEU A 53 -5.04 -16.26 -0.21
CA LEU A 53 -4.04 -17.20 0.35
C LEU A 53 -3.61 -16.75 1.75
N ARG A 54 -3.31 -15.47 1.95
CA ARG A 54 -2.93 -14.92 3.26
C ARG A 54 -4.06 -15.06 4.29
N LEU A 55 -5.31 -14.83 3.90
CA LEU A 55 -6.48 -15.05 4.76
C LEU A 55 -6.64 -16.52 5.16
N ASN A 56 -6.41 -17.45 4.23
CA ASN A 56 -6.44 -18.87 4.50
C ASN A 56 -5.36 -19.31 5.51
N ASP A 57 -4.24 -18.59 5.54
CA ASP A 57 -3.15 -18.79 6.51
C ASP A 57 -3.40 -18.09 7.86
N GLY A 58 -4.57 -17.48 8.05
CA GLY A 58 -5.02 -16.89 9.31
C GLY A 58 -4.78 -15.39 9.45
N GLU A 59 -4.19 -14.71 8.45
CA GLU A 59 -4.06 -13.25 8.45
C GLU A 59 -5.42 -12.56 8.26
N LYS A 60 -5.54 -11.30 8.67
CA LYS A 60 -6.77 -10.51 8.56
C LYS A 60 -6.52 -9.22 7.81
N ILE A 61 -7.48 -8.83 6.97
CA ILE A 61 -7.48 -7.51 6.35
C ILE A 61 -7.81 -6.47 7.43
N ILE A 62 -6.94 -5.46 7.56
CA ILE A 62 -7.16 -4.30 8.43
C ILE A 62 -7.49 -3.03 7.66
N GLY A 63 -7.46 -3.08 6.35
CA GLY A 63 -7.77 -1.95 5.48
C GLY A 63 -7.04 -2.03 4.15
N TYR A 64 -6.86 -0.86 3.55
CA TYR A 64 -6.29 -0.72 2.21
C TYR A 64 -5.41 0.52 2.09
N LYS A 65 -4.51 0.50 1.13
CA LYS A 65 -3.76 1.68 0.72
C LYS A 65 -4.25 2.19 -0.64
N VAL A 66 -4.16 3.50 -0.83
CA VAL A 66 -4.32 4.20 -2.10
C VAL A 66 -2.95 4.72 -2.51
N GLY A 67 -2.34 4.12 -3.50
CA GLY A 67 -1.00 4.46 -3.97
C GLY A 67 -1.00 5.15 -5.32
N CYS A 68 0.18 5.53 -5.81
CA CYS A 68 0.37 6.22 -7.10
C CYS A 68 -0.44 7.52 -7.21
N THR A 69 -0.53 8.27 -6.13
CA THR A 69 -1.26 9.55 -6.08
C THR A 69 -0.41 10.74 -6.52
N GLY A 70 0.91 10.60 -6.52
CA GLY A 70 1.84 11.63 -6.96
C GLY A 70 1.98 11.69 -8.49
N SER A 71 2.33 12.86 -9.03
CA SER A 71 2.52 13.08 -10.47
C SER A 71 3.64 12.23 -11.06
N GLY A 72 4.74 12.01 -10.32
CA GLY A 72 5.87 11.22 -10.78
C GLY A 72 5.54 9.75 -11.04
N THR A 73 4.79 9.11 -10.14
CA THR A 73 4.37 7.71 -10.32
C THR A 73 3.32 7.57 -11.41
N LYS A 74 2.39 8.54 -11.53
CA LYS A 74 1.43 8.58 -12.63
C LYS A 74 2.13 8.67 -13.98
N GLN A 75 3.12 9.55 -14.11
CA GLN A 75 3.90 9.70 -15.33
C GLN A 75 4.72 8.43 -15.65
N GLN A 76 5.34 7.81 -14.63
CA GLN A 76 6.15 6.60 -14.81
C GLN A 76 5.34 5.42 -15.34
N PHE A 77 4.10 5.24 -14.87
CA PHE A 77 3.26 4.11 -15.22
C PHE A 77 2.20 4.42 -16.28
N GLY A 78 2.10 5.68 -16.74
CA GLY A 78 1.13 6.07 -17.76
C GLY A 78 -0.34 5.90 -17.34
N ILE A 79 -0.65 6.12 -16.06
CA ILE A 79 -2.00 5.95 -15.50
C ILE A 79 -2.60 7.26 -15.05
N ASP A 80 -3.92 7.38 -15.20
CA ASP A 80 -4.69 8.57 -14.82
C ASP A 80 -5.25 8.52 -13.38
N GLY A 81 -4.96 7.49 -12.65
CA GLY A 81 -5.54 7.30 -11.32
C GLY A 81 -4.66 6.50 -10.38
N PRO A 82 -5.09 6.43 -9.10
CA PRO A 82 -4.40 5.67 -8.09
C PRO A 82 -4.48 4.15 -8.31
N ILE A 83 -3.72 3.43 -7.49
CA ILE A 83 -3.82 1.97 -7.33
C ILE A 83 -4.20 1.62 -5.90
N ARG A 84 -4.70 0.39 -5.71
CA ARG A 84 -5.03 -0.20 -4.41
C ARG A 84 -3.97 -1.21 -3.98
N GLY A 85 -3.76 -1.31 -2.67
CA GLY A 85 -3.13 -2.44 -2.01
C GLY A 85 -3.92 -2.82 -0.76
N THR A 86 -3.72 -4.02 -0.24
CA THR A 86 -4.36 -4.56 0.95
C THR A 86 -3.42 -4.48 2.15
N LEU A 87 -3.92 -4.09 3.31
CA LEU A 87 -3.18 -4.04 4.58
C LEU A 87 -3.56 -5.24 5.45
N PHE A 88 -2.56 -5.85 6.10
CA PHE A 88 -2.74 -7.04 6.92
C PHE A 88 -2.34 -6.79 8.38
N ASP A 89 -3.03 -7.45 9.30
CA ASP A 89 -2.82 -7.33 10.75
C ASP A 89 -1.42 -7.79 11.19
N THR A 90 -0.84 -8.75 10.51
CA THR A 90 0.52 -9.26 10.77
C THR A 90 1.62 -8.25 10.44
N GLU A 91 1.31 -7.24 9.65
CA GLU A 91 2.22 -6.18 9.19
C GLU A 91 1.86 -4.81 9.79
N GLN A 92 1.00 -4.79 10.83
CA GLN A 92 0.67 -3.59 11.58
C GLN A 92 1.58 -3.46 12.80
N LEU A 93 2.43 -2.45 12.79
CA LEU A 93 3.44 -2.22 13.80
C LEU A 93 3.14 -0.95 14.62
N LYS A 94 3.76 -0.86 15.79
CA LYS A 94 3.59 0.27 16.72
C LYS A 94 4.71 1.29 16.57
N ASN A 95 4.39 2.54 16.89
CA ASN A 95 5.39 3.59 17.03
C ASN A 95 6.56 3.14 17.94
N GLY A 96 7.77 3.49 17.57
CA GLY A 96 9.00 3.11 18.28
C GLY A 96 9.51 1.70 17.98
N THR A 97 8.90 0.98 17.03
CA THR A 97 9.40 -0.34 16.64
C THR A 97 10.77 -0.25 15.97
N SER A 98 11.58 -1.29 16.16
CA SER A 98 12.84 -1.49 15.42
C SER A 98 12.65 -2.61 14.41
N LEU A 99 13.14 -2.39 13.19
CA LEU A 99 13.03 -3.34 12.08
C LEU A 99 14.41 -3.85 11.67
N SER A 100 14.50 -5.15 11.37
CA SER A 100 15.67 -5.70 10.70
C SER A 100 15.52 -5.58 9.18
N LEU A 101 16.52 -4.99 8.51
CA LEU A 101 16.53 -4.90 7.04
C LEU A 101 16.56 -6.27 6.37
N GLU A 102 17.04 -7.29 7.06
CA GLU A 102 17.07 -8.68 6.59
C GLU A 102 15.66 -9.25 6.35
N ASN A 103 14.62 -8.59 6.92
CA ASN A 103 13.24 -8.98 6.69
C ASN A 103 12.67 -8.49 5.34
N PHE A 104 13.44 -7.76 4.56
CA PHE A 104 13.00 -7.15 3.31
C PHE A 104 14.00 -7.42 2.19
N CYS A 105 13.53 -7.45 0.95
CA CYS A 105 14.41 -7.44 -0.21
C CYS A 105 15.14 -6.09 -0.31
N ARG A 106 14.37 -5.01 -0.22
CA ARG A 106 14.86 -3.64 -0.13
C ARG A 106 13.78 -2.75 0.49
N LEU A 107 14.00 -2.30 1.73
CA LEU A 107 13.05 -1.47 2.45
C LEU A 107 13.16 -0.01 2.02
N SER A 108 12.02 0.60 1.77
CA SER A 108 11.81 2.05 1.66
C SER A 108 10.61 2.46 2.48
N ILE A 109 10.49 3.74 2.76
CA ILE A 109 9.39 4.29 3.56
C ILE A 109 8.71 5.46 2.88
N GLU A 110 7.44 5.63 3.16
CA GLU A 110 6.65 6.84 2.90
C GLU A 110 6.02 7.33 4.19
N GLY A 111 5.91 8.64 4.32
CA GLY A 111 5.02 9.26 5.31
C GLY A 111 3.71 9.61 4.64
N GLU A 112 2.58 9.24 5.24
CA GLU A 112 1.27 9.59 4.70
C GLU A 112 0.19 9.68 5.77
N MET A 113 -0.99 10.16 5.38
CA MET A 113 -2.14 10.22 6.24
C MET A 113 -2.99 8.96 6.09
N ALA A 114 -3.43 8.44 7.23
CA ALA A 114 -4.39 7.35 7.31
C ALA A 114 -5.75 7.86 7.74
N ILE A 115 -6.78 7.21 7.25
CA ILE A 115 -8.19 7.42 7.58
C ILE A 115 -8.70 6.16 8.27
N LYS A 116 -9.28 6.30 9.46
CA LYS A 116 -10.01 5.21 10.11
C LYS A 116 -11.49 5.30 9.73
N ILE A 117 -12.08 4.18 9.37
CA ILE A 117 -13.46 4.12 8.87
C ILE A 117 -14.44 3.97 10.03
N ASP A 118 -15.50 4.77 10.00
CA ASP A 118 -16.59 4.74 10.97
C ASP A 118 -17.61 3.64 10.69
N THR A 119 -18.54 3.45 11.59
CA THR A 119 -19.64 2.46 11.51
C THR A 119 -20.58 2.69 10.34
N ASP A 120 -20.73 3.92 9.89
CA ASP A 120 -21.53 4.31 8.72
C ASP A 120 -20.74 4.28 7.39
N GLY A 121 -19.46 3.90 7.44
CA GLY A 121 -18.55 3.91 6.29
C GLY A 121 -17.94 5.29 5.97
N GLY A 122 -18.15 6.27 6.83
CA GLY A 122 -17.53 7.60 6.78
C GLY A 122 -16.17 7.63 7.46
N ILE A 123 -15.66 8.85 7.69
CA ILE A 123 -14.36 9.10 8.32
C ILE A 123 -14.55 9.24 9.83
N HIS A 124 -14.02 8.26 10.58
CA HIS A 124 -13.97 8.34 12.03
C HIS A 124 -12.87 9.29 12.50
N SER A 125 -11.64 9.09 12.03
CA SER A 125 -10.46 9.85 12.43
C SER A 125 -9.39 9.84 11.35
N VAL A 126 -8.41 10.74 11.46
CA VAL A 126 -7.27 10.82 10.55
C VAL A 126 -5.98 11.02 11.34
N PHE A 127 -4.91 10.36 10.94
CA PHE A 127 -3.62 10.41 11.64
C PHE A 127 -2.46 10.08 10.71
N PRO A 128 -1.23 10.56 11.01
CA PRO A 128 -0.06 10.22 10.22
C PRO A 128 0.40 8.79 10.49
N VAL A 129 0.96 8.15 9.47
CA VAL A 129 1.58 6.82 9.54
C VAL A 129 2.89 6.80 8.76
N ILE A 130 3.70 5.76 9.00
CA ILE A 130 4.78 5.37 8.11
C ILE A 130 4.32 4.15 7.35
N GLU A 131 4.27 4.20 6.02
CA GLU A 131 4.10 3.03 5.18
C GLU A 131 5.45 2.40 4.87
N LEU A 132 5.53 1.08 5.00
CA LEU A 132 6.71 0.30 4.64
C LEU A 132 6.53 -0.25 3.22
N HIS A 133 7.55 -0.08 2.40
CA HIS A 133 7.60 -0.60 1.04
C HIS A 133 8.73 -1.60 0.89
N ASN A 134 8.42 -2.78 0.35
CA ASN A 134 9.42 -3.79 0.02
C ASN A 134 9.56 -3.88 -1.51
N PHE A 135 10.71 -3.45 -2.03
CA PHE A 135 10.98 -3.48 -3.47
C PHE A 135 11.31 -4.90 -3.94
N ILE A 136 10.28 -5.64 -4.31
CA ILE A 136 10.32 -7.03 -4.75
C ILE A 136 10.07 -7.21 -6.26
N PHE A 137 10.29 -6.18 -7.05
CA PHE A 137 10.16 -6.27 -8.51
C PHE A 137 11.07 -7.33 -9.12
N ARG A 138 10.54 -8.07 -10.11
CA ARG A 138 11.14 -9.25 -10.73
C ARG A 138 11.85 -8.94 -12.04
N GLY A 139 11.33 -7.96 -12.77
CA GLY A 139 11.84 -7.55 -14.06
C GLY A 139 12.80 -6.38 -13.99
N ALA A 140 13.61 -6.21 -15.04
CA ALA A 140 14.45 -5.04 -15.22
C ALA A 140 13.62 -3.75 -15.34
N GLN A 141 12.46 -3.84 -15.97
CA GLN A 141 11.48 -2.75 -16.07
C GLN A 141 10.35 -2.98 -15.06
N LYS A 142 10.09 -1.95 -14.26
CA LYS A 142 8.97 -1.94 -13.32
C LYS A 142 7.68 -1.65 -14.10
N THR A 143 6.73 -2.58 -14.06
CA THR A 143 5.43 -2.42 -14.71
C THR A 143 4.34 -2.11 -13.69
N LEU A 144 3.26 -1.47 -14.14
CA LEU A 144 2.08 -1.23 -13.32
C LEU A 144 1.44 -2.54 -12.85
N SER A 145 1.35 -3.53 -13.74
CA SER A 145 0.78 -4.84 -13.42
C SER A 145 1.58 -5.57 -12.34
N GLU A 146 2.90 -5.50 -12.39
CA GLU A 146 3.76 -6.05 -11.34
C GLU A 146 3.61 -5.28 -10.02
N LEU A 147 3.49 -3.96 -10.07
CA LEU A 147 3.24 -3.13 -8.90
C LEU A 147 1.91 -3.51 -8.21
N ILE A 148 0.83 -3.61 -8.96
CA ILE A 148 -0.49 -4.01 -8.44
C ILE A 148 -0.46 -5.45 -7.94
N GLY A 149 0.11 -6.38 -8.70
CA GLY A 149 0.23 -7.79 -8.32
C GLY A 149 1.09 -8.00 -7.07
N ASN A 150 2.06 -7.14 -6.82
CA ASN A 150 2.84 -7.10 -5.59
C ASN A 150 2.20 -6.25 -4.47
N ASN A 151 0.89 -6.09 -4.50
CA ASN A 151 0.14 -5.37 -3.46
C ASN A 151 0.57 -3.90 -3.30
N GLY A 152 0.91 -3.23 -4.39
CA GLY A 152 1.49 -1.88 -4.36
C GLY A 152 2.81 -1.81 -3.61
N ILE A 153 3.54 -2.93 -3.53
CA ILE A 153 4.77 -3.14 -2.75
C ILE A 153 4.66 -2.81 -1.26
N ASN A 154 3.44 -2.73 -0.72
CA ASN A 154 3.24 -2.54 0.71
C ASN A 154 3.83 -3.72 1.51
N ALA A 155 4.52 -3.43 2.59
CA ALA A 155 5.08 -4.39 3.53
C ALA A 155 4.69 -4.08 4.97
N GLY A 156 3.67 -3.27 5.16
CA GLY A 156 3.13 -2.93 6.46
C GLY A 156 3.03 -1.43 6.73
N ILE A 157 2.56 -1.14 7.92
CA ILE A 157 2.39 0.22 8.42
C ILE A 157 2.89 0.33 9.86
N ILE A 158 3.40 1.51 10.22
CA ILE A 158 3.71 1.86 11.59
C ILE A 158 2.70 2.92 12.05
N LEU A 159 1.90 2.54 13.03
CA LEU A 159 0.85 3.39 13.59
C LEU A 159 1.43 4.38 14.60
N PRO A 160 0.85 5.59 14.74
CA PRO A 160 1.24 6.53 15.75
C PRO A 160 0.82 6.06 17.15
N GLN A 161 1.09 6.86 18.16
CA GLN A 161 0.61 6.63 19.52
C GLN A 161 -0.93 6.67 19.56
N LYS A 162 -1.52 5.97 20.55
CA LYS A 162 -2.98 5.73 20.61
C LYS A 162 -3.82 7.01 20.71
N GLU A 163 -3.30 8.06 21.29
CA GLU A 163 -3.98 9.36 21.42
C GLU A 163 -4.36 9.97 20.06
N PHE A 164 -3.64 9.64 19.01
CA PHE A 164 -3.94 10.12 17.65
C PHE A 164 -5.09 9.38 16.96
N PHE A 165 -5.46 8.17 17.42
CA PHE A 165 -6.42 7.31 16.71
C PHE A 165 -7.85 7.84 16.65
N ASN A 166 -8.21 8.79 17.45
CA ASN A 166 -9.54 9.40 17.49
C ASN A 166 -9.50 10.88 17.06
N SER A 167 -8.37 11.36 16.55
CA SER A 167 -8.23 12.74 16.14
C SER A 167 -8.91 13.02 14.80
N ARG A 168 -9.63 14.14 14.74
CA ARG A 168 -10.18 14.71 13.50
C ARG A 168 -9.53 16.05 13.14
N THR A 169 -8.55 16.48 13.89
CA THR A 169 -7.94 17.81 13.80
C THR A 169 -7.46 18.13 12.39
N TYR A 170 -6.85 17.14 11.71
CA TYR A 170 -6.26 17.34 10.40
C TYR A 170 -7.19 16.99 9.23
N LEU A 171 -8.47 16.72 9.49
CA LEU A 171 -9.45 16.46 8.43
C LEU A 171 -9.68 17.70 7.54
N ASN A 172 -9.78 18.87 8.16
CA ASN A 172 -10.05 20.13 7.50
C ASN A 172 -8.96 21.20 7.71
N LYS A 173 -7.90 20.88 8.44
CA LYS A 173 -6.80 21.82 8.73
C LYS A 173 -5.74 21.68 7.64
N ARG A 174 -5.33 22.80 7.05
CA ARG A 174 -4.14 22.86 6.20
C ARG A 174 -2.90 22.67 7.05
N ALA A 175 -2.09 21.72 6.70
CA ALA A 175 -0.80 21.44 7.31
C ALA A 175 0.06 20.62 6.33
N ASN A 176 1.34 20.48 6.64
CA ASN A 176 2.25 19.64 5.89
C ASN A 176 2.68 18.43 6.71
N LEU A 177 2.86 17.33 6.02
CA LEU A 177 3.50 16.13 6.53
C LEU A 177 5.00 16.22 6.24
N TYR A 178 5.82 15.95 7.24
CA TYR A 178 7.28 15.98 7.17
C TYR A 178 7.84 14.59 7.41
N ILE A 179 8.89 14.26 6.67
CA ILE A 179 9.64 13.02 6.84
C ILE A 179 11.08 13.37 7.18
N ASN A 180 11.54 12.89 8.33
CA ASN A 180 12.94 12.99 8.73
C ASN A 180 13.61 11.62 8.74
N ILE A 181 14.83 11.57 8.25
CA ILE A 181 15.76 10.45 8.41
C ILE A 181 17.00 11.00 9.14
N ASN A 182 17.31 10.42 10.31
CA ASN A 182 18.42 10.85 11.17
C ASN A 182 18.40 12.36 11.48
N ASN A 183 17.24 12.89 11.84
CA ASN A 183 16.97 14.29 12.12
C ASN A 183 17.10 15.25 10.92
N ASN A 184 17.35 14.74 9.71
CA ASN A 184 17.35 15.54 8.50
C ASN A 184 16.00 15.44 7.80
N ASN A 185 15.39 16.58 7.47
CA ASN A 185 14.19 16.59 6.65
C ASN A 185 14.55 16.14 5.24
N VAL A 186 13.95 15.03 4.80
CA VAL A 186 14.17 14.48 3.46
C VAL A 186 12.99 14.75 2.51
N GLY A 187 11.81 15.09 3.07
CA GLY A 187 10.65 15.44 2.27
C GLY A 187 9.51 15.99 3.10
N ASN A 188 8.67 16.76 2.44
CA ASN A 188 7.41 17.23 2.99
C ASN A 188 6.39 17.50 1.88
N ALA A 189 5.12 17.44 2.21
CA ALA A 189 4.03 17.78 1.30
C ALA A 189 2.77 18.13 2.10
N GLU A 190 1.78 18.69 1.43
CA GLU A 190 0.43 18.80 2.00
C GLU A 190 -0.10 17.42 2.40
N LEU A 191 -0.94 17.39 3.45
CA LEU A 191 -1.44 16.13 4.03
C LEU A 191 -2.17 15.24 3.04
N TRP A 192 -2.91 15.85 2.11
CA TRP A 192 -3.83 15.15 1.20
C TRP A 192 -3.39 15.37 -0.25
N PRO A 193 -2.90 14.31 -0.94
CA PRO A 193 -2.30 14.47 -2.27
C PRO A 193 -3.32 14.62 -3.40
N LEU A 194 -4.56 14.14 -3.21
CA LEU A 194 -5.60 14.25 -4.22
C LEU A 194 -6.44 15.52 -4.06
N PRO A 195 -6.81 16.19 -5.17
CA PRO A 195 -7.82 17.24 -5.15
C PRO A 195 -9.12 16.72 -4.51
N GLY A 196 -9.67 17.46 -3.56
CA GLY A 196 -10.82 17.02 -2.77
C GLY A 196 -10.45 16.32 -1.45
N GLY A 197 -9.17 16.15 -1.16
CA GLY A 197 -8.65 15.71 0.13
C GLY A 197 -8.96 14.24 0.47
N PRO A 198 -9.16 13.91 1.77
CA PRO A 198 -9.35 12.53 2.21
C PRO A 198 -10.59 11.85 1.62
N VAL A 199 -11.64 12.63 1.37
CA VAL A 199 -12.87 12.13 0.74
C VAL A 199 -12.62 11.64 -0.67
N ALA A 200 -11.73 12.29 -1.42
CA ALA A 200 -11.38 11.88 -2.78
C ALA A 200 -10.69 10.52 -2.80
N SER A 201 -9.70 10.30 -1.93
CA SER A 201 -9.03 9.01 -1.79
C SER A 201 -10.00 7.91 -1.38
N LEU A 202 -10.87 8.19 -0.39
CA LEU A 202 -11.87 7.26 0.10
C LEU A 202 -12.89 6.87 -0.98
N ASN A 203 -13.39 7.84 -1.74
CA ASN A 203 -14.36 7.59 -2.81
C ASN A 203 -13.74 6.78 -3.96
N TRP A 204 -12.51 7.11 -4.34
CA TRP A 204 -11.79 6.33 -5.34
C TRP A 204 -11.64 4.87 -4.89
N LEU A 205 -11.20 4.66 -3.64
CA LEU A 205 -11.03 3.31 -3.09
C LEU A 205 -12.33 2.53 -3.06
N LYS A 206 -13.41 3.12 -2.56
CA LYS A 206 -14.75 2.49 -2.54
C LYS A 206 -15.19 2.05 -3.94
N LYS A 207 -14.98 2.91 -4.94
CA LYS A 207 -15.29 2.58 -6.34
C LYS A 207 -14.45 1.42 -6.85
N ASN A 208 -13.13 1.43 -6.58
CA ASN A 208 -12.24 0.33 -6.98
C ASN A 208 -12.62 -0.99 -6.29
N LEU A 209 -12.81 -0.99 -4.97
CA LEU A 209 -13.22 -2.19 -4.23
C LEU A 209 -14.51 -2.78 -4.78
N ASN A 210 -15.50 -1.94 -5.08
CA ASN A 210 -16.77 -2.38 -5.61
C ASN A 210 -16.65 -3.09 -6.98
N GLN A 211 -15.69 -2.68 -7.83
CA GLN A 211 -15.41 -3.34 -9.11
C GLN A 211 -14.95 -4.81 -8.92
N TYR A 212 -14.37 -5.13 -7.79
CA TYR A 212 -13.85 -6.47 -7.45
C TYR A 212 -14.68 -7.19 -6.39
N ASN A 213 -15.91 -6.73 -6.12
CA ASN A 213 -16.81 -7.28 -5.09
C ASN A 213 -16.19 -7.28 -3.67
N LEU A 214 -15.34 -6.32 -3.40
CA LEU A 214 -14.72 -6.10 -2.09
C LEU A 214 -15.42 -4.94 -1.37
N LYS A 215 -15.29 -4.92 -0.04
CA LYS A 215 -15.93 -3.91 0.80
C LYS A 215 -14.94 -3.28 1.77
N LEU A 216 -15.13 -2.00 1.99
CA LEU A 216 -14.51 -1.29 3.10
C LEU A 216 -15.39 -1.46 4.34
N LEU A 217 -14.80 -1.92 5.44
CA LEU A 217 -15.52 -2.24 6.66
C LEU A 217 -15.25 -1.20 7.76
N PRO A 218 -16.18 -1.05 8.74
CA PRO A 218 -15.92 -0.26 9.93
C PRO A 218 -14.63 -0.68 10.64
N GLY A 219 -13.85 0.31 11.09
CA GLY A 219 -12.56 0.09 11.73
C GLY A 219 -11.39 -0.15 10.78
N HIS A 220 -11.62 -0.34 9.48
CA HIS A 220 -10.54 -0.40 8.51
C HIS A 220 -9.75 0.90 8.47
N ILE A 221 -8.46 0.78 8.19
CA ILE A 221 -7.53 1.89 7.97
C ILE A 221 -7.33 2.05 6.46
N VAL A 222 -7.44 3.28 5.97
CA VAL A 222 -7.17 3.62 4.58
C VAL A 222 -5.99 4.56 4.53
N LEU A 223 -4.90 4.16 3.87
CA LEU A 223 -3.81 5.07 3.55
C LEU A 223 -4.22 5.91 2.34
N ALA A 224 -4.14 7.23 2.47
CA ALA A 224 -4.73 8.15 1.50
C ALA A 224 -3.82 8.52 0.33
N GLY A 225 -2.60 7.99 0.32
CA GLY A 225 -1.54 8.39 -0.59
C GLY A 225 -0.72 9.56 -0.09
N THR A 226 0.39 9.83 -0.75
CA THR A 226 1.29 10.93 -0.38
C THR A 226 1.94 11.58 -1.59
N ALA A 227 2.31 12.84 -1.46
CA ALA A 227 3.20 13.56 -2.36
C ALA A 227 4.56 13.88 -1.71
N ALA A 228 4.79 13.40 -0.48
CA ALA A 228 6.02 13.69 0.28
C ALA A 228 7.24 12.87 -0.16
N GLY A 229 7.04 11.84 -0.99
CA GLY A 229 8.10 11.03 -1.58
C GLY A 229 8.35 9.70 -0.88
N LEU A 230 9.08 8.83 -1.58
CA LEU A 230 9.49 7.49 -1.17
C LEU A 230 11.00 7.49 -0.95
N TYR A 231 11.46 6.99 0.20
CA TYR A 231 12.85 7.08 0.61
C TYR A 231 13.41 5.70 0.98
N PRO A 232 14.54 5.28 0.37
CA PRO A 232 15.25 4.09 0.82
C PRO A 232 15.86 4.34 2.20
N VAL A 233 15.93 3.28 3.01
CA VAL A 233 16.51 3.33 4.35
C VAL A 233 17.70 2.40 4.48
N LYS A 234 18.60 2.73 5.39
CA LYS A 234 19.84 2.00 5.68
C LYS A 234 19.82 1.50 7.13
N LYS A 235 20.70 0.55 7.42
CA LYS A 235 20.91 0.07 8.79
C LYS A 235 21.30 1.22 9.71
N GLY A 236 20.60 1.33 10.83
CA GLY A 236 20.82 2.38 11.82
C GLY A 236 20.04 3.68 11.58
N ASP A 237 19.32 3.80 10.47
CA ASP A 237 18.48 4.97 10.22
C ASP A 237 17.34 5.05 11.24
N ARG A 238 17.09 6.27 11.71
CA ARG A 238 15.93 6.64 12.52
C ARG A 238 14.96 7.46 11.67
N ILE A 239 13.73 6.96 11.57
CA ILE A 239 12.68 7.55 10.76
C ILE A 239 11.65 8.23 11.65
N GLU A 240 11.27 9.46 11.31
CA GLU A 240 10.22 10.22 11.97
C GLU A 240 9.28 10.81 10.91
N VAL A 241 7.98 10.65 11.13
CA VAL A 241 6.94 11.31 10.35
C VAL A 241 6.10 12.15 11.30
N TYR A 242 5.91 13.41 10.98
CA TYR A 242 5.16 14.35 11.83
C TYR A 242 4.43 15.40 10.99
N ILE A 243 3.48 16.07 11.62
CA ILE A 243 2.69 17.14 11.00
C ILE A 243 3.09 18.48 11.63
N ASN A 244 3.28 19.47 10.76
CA ASN A 244 3.56 20.85 11.15
C ASN A 244 2.87 21.86 10.21
#